data_f9a62875d623dc9962b4eb9de9abebd1
#
_entry.id   f9a62875d623dc9962b4eb9de9abebd1
#
_cell.length_a   1.000
_cell.length_b   1.000
_cell.length_c   1.000
_cell.angle_alpha   90.00
_cell.angle_beta   90.00
_cell.angle_gamma   90.00
#
_symmetry.space_group_name_H-M   'P 1'
#
loop_
_entity.id
_entity.type
_entity.pdbx_description
1 polymer ?
#
loop_
_entity_poly.entity_id
_entity_poly.type
_entity_poly.pdbx_seq_one_letter_code
_entity_poly.pdbx_strand_id
1 'polypeptide(L)'
;MADGRVRAASPVLIISYETFRLYAKILHSSVIGMVICDEGHRLKNSDNLTYQALNGLQCERRVLISGTPIQNDLLEYYSLVNFVNPGLLGTAGEFKKRFENPILRGRDGNATDEEQKKGEEATKEMITLVEKCIIRRTSALLTKYLPVKYEHIVCCRNTELQDSIYNRLIETEKQNRAMEREKETGATASALSFITHLKKLCNHPYLVYEELQKSDNRFHNCLDLFPDSFLAKKCDPSTSGKMKVLDYILAVTRKTCNDKFVLVSNYTQTIDQFVELCKLRGYGYVRLDGSMSIKQRAKIVEKFNDPESSEFCFLLSSKAGGCGLNLIGANRLIMFDPDWNPANDDQAMARVWRDGQKKNCFIYRLLATGSIEEKMFQRQTHKKALSSCVVDAGQDVARHFSSDQLKELFKLETETPSDTHMRLKCKRCINGIESSDPPETADCTSDLALWHHSQRDARKIADPILRSVFNCGAISFVFHQKSHNVEVPKKKKEEDDEEYKPCEDEEGED
;
A
#
# COMPACT_ATOMS: atom_id res chain seq x y z
N MET A 1 37.33 4.67 -9.82
CA MET A 1 37.24 3.27 -10.24
C MET A 1 37.51 3.07 -11.72
N ALA A 2 37.28 4.05 -12.58
CA ALA A 2 37.64 3.99 -14.01
C ALA A 2 39.11 4.31 -14.29
N ASP A 3 39.79 4.95 -13.35
CA ASP A 3 41.23 5.24 -13.44
C ASP A 3 41.99 4.10 -12.79
N GLY A 4 42.84 3.37 -13.53
CA GLY A 4 43.55 2.15 -13.11
C GLY A 4 44.45 2.29 -11.87
N ARG A 5 44.32 3.40 -11.13
CA ARG A 5 44.96 3.69 -9.85
C ARG A 5 44.14 3.37 -8.62
N VAL A 6 42.86 3.00 -8.76
CA VAL A 6 42.03 2.60 -7.60
C VAL A 6 42.37 1.17 -7.26
N ARG A 7 43.13 1.01 -6.17
CA ARG A 7 43.53 -0.27 -5.62
C ARG A 7 42.31 -1.25 -5.48
N ALA A 8 42.59 -2.54 -5.67
CA ALA A 8 41.67 -3.67 -5.54
C ALA A 8 40.89 -3.77 -4.19
N ALA A 9 40.95 -2.75 -3.33
CA ALA A 9 40.34 -2.72 -1.99
C ALA A 9 38.84 -2.42 -1.96
N SER A 10 38.23 -1.97 -3.06
CA SER A 10 36.79 -1.65 -3.11
C SER A 10 36.19 -2.14 -4.42
N PRO A 11 35.92 -3.45 -4.54
CA PRO A 11 35.42 -4.05 -5.78
C PRO A 11 33.93 -3.72 -6.05
N VAL A 12 33.23 -3.07 -5.10
CA VAL A 12 31.81 -2.77 -5.17
C VAL A 12 31.57 -1.28 -5.19
N LEU A 13 30.82 -0.81 -6.20
CA LEU A 13 30.30 0.56 -6.29
C LEU A 13 28.80 0.56 -5.92
N ILE A 14 28.44 1.27 -4.85
CA ILE A 14 27.05 1.53 -4.47
C ILE A 14 26.68 2.96 -4.89
N ILE A 15 25.67 3.09 -5.75
CA ILE A 15 25.30 4.37 -6.36
C ILE A 15 23.77 4.45 -6.57
N SER A 16 23.18 5.65 -6.44
CA SER A 16 21.76 5.85 -6.78
C SER A 16 21.55 5.89 -8.30
N TYR A 17 20.35 5.57 -8.76
CA TYR A 17 19.99 5.67 -10.18
C TYR A 17 20.20 7.07 -10.74
N GLU A 18 19.87 8.10 -9.98
CA GLU A 18 20.04 9.50 -10.38
C GLU A 18 21.53 9.86 -10.55
N THR A 19 22.33 9.52 -9.56
CA THR A 19 23.79 9.76 -9.60
C THR A 19 24.43 8.94 -10.71
N PHE A 20 24.05 7.68 -10.86
CA PHE A 20 24.52 6.83 -11.95
C PHE A 20 24.27 7.48 -13.31
N ARG A 21 23.05 7.98 -13.55
CA ARG A 21 22.69 8.62 -14.83
C ARG A 21 23.57 9.83 -15.15
N LEU A 22 23.93 10.64 -14.14
CA LEU A 22 24.79 11.80 -14.31
C LEU A 22 26.22 11.42 -14.74
N TYR A 23 26.73 10.29 -14.23
CA TYR A 23 28.10 9.85 -14.46
C TYR A 23 28.21 8.60 -15.35
N ALA A 24 27.12 8.20 -16.02
CA ALA A 24 27.06 6.97 -16.82
C ALA A 24 28.16 6.87 -17.87
N LYS A 25 28.51 7.99 -18.54
CA LYS A 25 29.58 8.04 -19.56
C LYS A 25 30.93 7.53 -19.06
N ILE A 26 31.25 7.78 -17.79
CA ILE A 26 32.53 7.33 -17.17
C ILE A 26 32.49 5.82 -16.99
N LEU A 27 31.31 5.25 -16.62
CA LEU A 27 31.19 3.83 -16.35
C LEU A 27 31.02 3.00 -17.62
N HIS A 28 30.50 3.59 -18.71
CA HIS A 28 30.36 2.92 -20.00
C HIS A 28 31.71 2.48 -20.62
N SER A 29 32.81 3.15 -20.28
CA SER A 29 34.16 2.78 -20.73
C SER A 29 34.83 1.70 -19.87
N SER A 30 34.18 1.26 -18.78
CA SER A 30 34.73 0.30 -17.83
C SER A 30 34.05 -1.07 -17.96
N VAL A 31 34.87 -2.14 -17.84
CA VAL A 31 34.30 -3.51 -17.76
C VAL A 31 33.73 -3.73 -16.37
N ILE A 32 32.42 -4.00 -16.31
CA ILE A 32 31.68 -4.26 -15.07
C ILE A 32 31.30 -5.74 -15.02
N GLY A 33 31.74 -6.45 -13.99
CA GLY A 33 31.51 -7.88 -13.86
C GLY A 33 30.06 -8.24 -13.58
N MET A 34 29.33 -7.40 -12.83
CA MET A 34 27.92 -7.61 -12.49
C MET A 34 27.25 -6.29 -12.15
N VAL A 35 26.00 -6.12 -12.57
CA VAL A 35 25.10 -5.01 -12.18
C VAL A 35 23.94 -5.56 -11.39
N ILE A 36 23.73 -5.04 -10.17
CA ILE A 36 22.57 -5.37 -9.33
C ILE A 36 21.72 -4.11 -9.22
N CYS A 37 20.46 -4.18 -9.67
CA CYS A 37 19.50 -3.09 -9.65
C CYS A 37 18.43 -3.39 -8.59
N ASP A 38 18.47 -2.68 -7.45
CA ASP A 38 17.41 -2.73 -6.46
C ASP A 38 16.25 -1.82 -6.87
N GLU A 39 15.02 -2.13 -6.39
CA GLU A 39 13.78 -1.46 -6.82
C GLU A 39 13.63 -1.40 -8.35
N GLY A 40 13.80 -2.55 -8.98
CA GLY A 40 13.86 -2.71 -10.44
C GLY A 40 12.65 -2.19 -11.20
N HIS A 41 11.48 -2.05 -10.55
CA HIS A 41 10.31 -1.41 -11.12
C HIS A 41 10.59 0.02 -11.64
N ARG A 42 11.67 0.66 -11.24
CA ARG A 42 12.12 1.96 -11.77
C ARG A 42 12.62 1.86 -13.22
N LEU A 43 12.88 0.66 -13.71
CA LEU A 43 13.36 0.37 -15.08
C LEU A 43 12.25 -0.16 -16.00
N LYS A 44 11.00 -0.04 -15.60
CA LYS A 44 9.82 -0.55 -16.30
C LYS A 44 9.56 0.05 -17.69
N ASN A 45 10.15 1.20 -18.02
CA ASN A 45 10.02 1.84 -19.31
C ASN A 45 11.38 1.90 -20.01
N SER A 46 11.50 1.25 -21.18
CA SER A 46 12.71 1.24 -22.01
C SER A 46 13.14 2.62 -22.53
N ASP A 47 12.18 3.56 -22.64
CA ASP A 47 12.44 4.92 -23.08
C ASP A 47 12.98 5.82 -21.97
N ASN A 48 13.01 5.31 -20.74
CA ASN A 48 13.57 6.05 -19.60
C ASN A 48 15.08 6.21 -19.74
N LEU A 49 15.57 7.43 -19.55
CA LEU A 49 17.00 7.76 -19.61
C LEU A 49 17.87 6.90 -18.68
N THR A 50 17.32 6.47 -17.53
CA THR A 50 18.03 5.58 -16.60
C THR A 50 18.17 4.17 -17.17
N TYR A 51 17.10 3.64 -17.78
CA TYR A 51 17.14 2.35 -18.47
C TYR A 51 18.17 2.35 -19.59
N GLN A 52 18.13 3.37 -20.44
CA GLN A 52 19.06 3.52 -21.57
C GLN A 52 20.51 3.63 -21.09
N ALA A 53 20.76 4.43 -20.04
CA ALA A 53 22.09 4.57 -19.46
C ALA A 53 22.61 3.24 -18.89
N LEU A 54 21.78 2.46 -18.19
CA LEU A 54 22.16 1.15 -17.65
C LEU A 54 22.35 0.11 -18.76
N ASN A 55 21.53 0.17 -19.80
CA ASN A 55 21.62 -0.75 -20.92
C ASN A 55 22.91 -0.53 -21.75
N GLY A 56 23.47 0.69 -21.74
CA GLY A 56 24.75 1.03 -22.36
C GLY A 56 26.01 0.54 -21.62
N LEU A 57 25.87 -0.09 -20.44
CA LEU A 57 27.00 -0.65 -19.70
C LEU A 57 27.52 -1.91 -20.37
N GLN A 58 28.85 -2.05 -20.42
CA GLN A 58 29.55 -3.26 -20.84
C GLN A 58 29.47 -4.31 -19.71
N CYS A 59 28.28 -4.92 -19.54
CA CYS A 59 28.02 -5.91 -18.50
C CYS A 59 26.99 -6.92 -18.97
N GLU A 60 27.36 -8.19 -18.97
CA GLU A 60 26.47 -9.31 -19.35
C GLU A 60 25.66 -9.84 -18.18
N ARG A 61 26.17 -9.72 -16.94
CA ARG A 61 25.51 -10.25 -15.74
C ARG A 61 24.70 -9.16 -15.07
N ARG A 62 23.37 -9.25 -15.22
CA ARG A 62 22.43 -8.28 -14.67
C ARG A 62 21.45 -8.97 -13.74
N VAL A 63 21.32 -8.46 -12.52
CA VAL A 63 20.36 -8.90 -11.51
C VAL A 63 19.42 -7.74 -11.19
N LEU A 64 18.15 -8.02 -11.21
CA LEU A 64 17.11 -7.06 -10.90
C LEU A 64 16.31 -7.56 -9.70
N ILE A 65 16.21 -6.74 -8.64
CA ILE A 65 15.47 -7.04 -7.43
C ILE A 65 14.26 -6.10 -7.38
N SER A 66 13.07 -6.67 -7.22
CA SER A 66 11.84 -5.87 -7.12
C SER A 66 10.78 -6.58 -6.28
N GLY A 67 10.10 -5.83 -5.42
CA GLY A 67 8.94 -6.33 -4.69
C GLY A 67 7.68 -6.42 -5.55
N THR A 68 7.60 -5.64 -6.63
CA THR A 68 6.45 -5.57 -7.54
C THR A 68 6.93 -5.54 -8.99
N PRO A 69 7.23 -6.70 -9.57
CA PRO A 69 7.79 -6.77 -10.93
C PRO A 69 6.83 -6.25 -12.00
N ILE A 70 5.54 -6.27 -11.71
CA ILE A 70 4.49 -5.84 -12.62
C ILE A 70 3.56 -4.91 -11.85
N GLN A 71 3.54 -3.64 -12.23
CA GLN A 71 2.68 -2.65 -11.60
C GLN A 71 1.49 -2.27 -12.48
N ASN A 72 1.69 -2.12 -13.78
CA ASN A 72 0.68 -1.51 -14.65
C ASN A 72 0.50 -2.19 -16.02
N ASP A 73 1.53 -2.79 -16.65
CA ASP A 73 1.48 -3.19 -18.05
C ASP A 73 2.38 -4.39 -18.33
N LEU A 74 1.97 -5.23 -19.30
CA LEU A 74 2.76 -6.34 -19.82
C LEU A 74 4.06 -5.87 -20.50
N LEU A 75 4.05 -4.69 -21.12
CA LEU A 75 5.25 -4.09 -21.69
C LEU A 75 6.25 -3.62 -20.62
N GLU A 76 5.77 -3.19 -19.44
CA GLU A 76 6.66 -2.93 -18.32
C GLU A 76 7.40 -4.21 -17.91
N TYR A 77 6.68 -5.32 -17.82
CA TYR A 77 7.28 -6.63 -17.53
C TYR A 77 8.28 -7.07 -18.61
N TYR A 78 7.88 -6.93 -19.88
CA TYR A 78 8.79 -7.16 -21.00
C TYR A 78 10.10 -6.37 -20.84
N SER A 79 10.01 -5.08 -20.53
CA SER A 79 11.17 -4.21 -20.36
C SER A 79 12.11 -4.71 -19.26
N LEU A 80 11.56 -5.17 -18.12
CA LEU A 80 12.34 -5.71 -17.01
C LEU A 80 13.04 -7.03 -17.38
N VAL A 81 12.31 -7.95 -18.01
CA VAL A 81 12.86 -9.23 -18.45
C VAL A 81 13.91 -9.03 -19.53
N ASN A 82 13.65 -8.15 -20.50
CA ASN A 82 14.58 -7.85 -21.59
C ASN A 82 15.85 -7.12 -21.09
N PHE A 83 15.77 -6.36 -20.00
CA PHE A 83 16.93 -5.75 -19.38
C PHE A 83 17.88 -6.80 -18.78
N VAL A 84 17.34 -7.83 -18.13
CA VAL A 84 18.13 -8.89 -17.46
C VAL A 84 18.58 -9.95 -18.46
N ASN A 85 17.69 -10.35 -19.36
CA ASN A 85 17.93 -11.41 -20.34
C ASN A 85 17.42 -10.97 -21.74
N PRO A 86 18.23 -10.18 -22.46
CA PRO A 86 17.86 -9.65 -23.76
C PRO A 86 17.51 -10.77 -24.76
N GLY A 87 16.39 -10.61 -25.45
CA GLY A 87 15.93 -11.51 -26.50
C GLY A 87 15.14 -12.74 -26.02
N LEU A 88 15.02 -13.02 -24.71
CA LEU A 88 14.24 -14.16 -24.20
C LEU A 88 12.78 -14.14 -24.65
N LEU A 89 12.16 -12.96 -24.69
CA LEU A 89 10.77 -12.75 -25.09
C LEU A 89 10.63 -12.20 -26.54
N GLY A 90 11.73 -12.22 -27.31
CA GLY A 90 11.78 -11.61 -28.63
C GLY A 90 11.83 -10.10 -28.63
N THR A 91 11.46 -9.48 -29.75
CA THR A 91 11.31 -8.02 -29.87
C THR A 91 10.02 -7.53 -29.22
N ALA A 92 9.92 -6.24 -28.90
CA ALA A 92 8.69 -5.65 -28.36
C ALA A 92 7.46 -5.87 -29.27
N GLY A 93 7.65 -5.85 -30.59
CA GLY A 93 6.58 -6.13 -31.56
C GLY A 93 6.12 -7.59 -31.55
N GLU A 94 7.05 -8.52 -31.45
CA GLU A 94 6.76 -9.97 -31.33
C GLU A 94 6.07 -10.26 -29.99
N PHE A 95 6.56 -9.67 -28.89
CA PHE A 95 5.96 -9.80 -27.57
C PHE A 95 4.48 -9.33 -27.57
N LYS A 96 4.20 -8.19 -28.19
CA LYS A 96 2.82 -7.69 -28.33
C LYS A 96 1.93 -8.68 -29.05
N LYS A 97 2.38 -9.24 -30.17
CA LYS A 97 1.58 -10.15 -30.98
C LYS A 97 1.38 -11.51 -30.31
N ARG A 98 2.45 -12.04 -29.69
CA ARG A 98 2.46 -13.41 -29.13
C ARG A 98 1.83 -13.50 -27.75
N PHE A 99 2.04 -12.48 -26.91
CA PHE A 99 1.65 -12.51 -25.49
C PHE A 99 0.66 -11.40 -25.13
N GLU A 100 1.01 -10.13 -25.33
CA GLU A 100 0.21 -9.01 -24.83
C GLU A 100 -1.21 -9.02 -25.40
N ASN A 101 -1.37 -9.00 -26.72
CA ASN A 101 -2.68 -8.92 -27.36
C ASN A 101 -3.59 -10.12 -27.05
N PRO A 102 -3.13 -11.41 -27.10
CA PRO A 102 -3.96 -12.54 -26.73
C PRO A 102 -4.37 -12.51 -25.26
N ILE A 103 -3.44 -12.17 -24.35
CA ILE A 103 -3.72 -12.09 -22.93
C ILE A 103 -4.74 -11.01 -22.61
N LEU A 104 -4.61 -9.82 -23.20
CA LEU A 104 -5.55 -8.71 -22.98
C LEU A 104 -6.94 -9.03 -23.54
N ARG A 105 -7.01 -9.61 -24.75
CA ARG A 105 -8.30 -10.00 -25.36
C ARG A 105 -9.01 -11.09 -24.57
N GLY A 106 -8.28 -12.12 -24.14
CA GLY A 106 -8.85 -13.21 -23.35
C GLY A 106 -9.38 -12.78 -21.98
N ARG A 107 -9.03 -11.59 -21.53
CA ARG A 107 -9.46 -11.01 -20.25
C ARG A 107 -10.55 -9.96 -20.37
N ASP A 108 -10.93 -9.59 -21.57
CA ASP A 108 -12.06 -8.69 -21.77
C ASP A 108 -13.35 -9.33 -21.23
N GLY A 109 -14.18 -8.56 -20.54
CA GLY A 109 -15.44 -9.07 -19.99
C GLY A 109 -16.40 -9.60 -21.04
N ASN A 110 -16.19 -9.28 -22.31
CA ASN A 110 -16.94 -9.75 -23.48
C ASN A 110 -16.16 -10.78 -24.31
N ALA A 111 -15.04 -11.32 -23.79
CA ALA A 111 -14.22 -12.29 -24.51
C ALA A 111 -14.96 -13.59 -24.77
N THR A 112 -14.82 -14.13 -25.97
CA THR A 112 -15.32 -15.46 -26.31
C THR A 112 -14.50 -16.56 -25.62
N ASP A 113 -15.06 -17.76 -25.48
CA ASP A 113 -14.36 -18.92 -24.88
C ASP A 113 -13.03 -19.23 -25.61
N GLU A 114 -13.00 -19.03 -26.94
CA GLU A 114 -11.78 -19.18 -27.74
C GLU A 114 -10.70 -18.13 -27.39
N GLU A 115 -11.11 -16.87 -27.20
CA GLU A 115 -10.19 -15.78 -26.83
C GLU A 115 -9.67 -15.97 -25.42
N GLN A 116 -10.51 -16.43 -24.49
CA GLN A 116 -10.10 -16.78 -23.12
C GLN A 116 -9.05 -17.90 -23.14
N LYS A 117 -9.31 -18.98 -23.88
CA LYS A 117 -8.38 -20.12 -24.01
C LYS A 117 -7.04 -19.70 -24.63
N LYS A 118 -7.05 -18.90 -25.70
CA LYS A 118 -5.82 -18.35 -26.33
C LYS A 118 -5.04 -17.46 -25.35
N GLY A 119 -5.73 -16.66 -24.54
CA GLY A 119 -5.12 -15.82 -23.52
C GLY A 119 -4.46 -16.64 -22.41
N GLU A 120 -5.10 -17.73 -21.96
CA GLU A 120 -4.54 -18.66 -20.97
C GLU A 120 -3.32 -19.40 -21.50
N GLU A 121 -3.37 -19.88 -22.75
CA GLU A 121 -2.24 -20.57 -23.40
C GLU A 121 -1.04 -19.63 -23.53
N ALA A 122 -1.25 -18.40 -24.02
CA ALA A 122 -0.20 -17.39 -24.10
C ALA A 122 0.40 -17.04 -22.73
N THR A 123 -0.43 -16.98 -21.70
CA THR A 123 0.00 -16.74 -20.32
C THR A 123 0.90 -17.88 -19.82
N LYS A 124 0.50 -19.13 -19.99
CA LYS A 124 1.28 -20.32 -19.60
C LYS A 124 2.62 -20.39 -20.32
N GLU A 125 2.61 -20.11 -21.61
CA GLU A 125 3.82 -20.10 -22.43
C GLU A 125 4.81 -19.03 -21.95
N MET A 126 4.33 -17.81 -21.71
CA MET A 126 5.14 -16.72 -21.19
C MET A 126 5.75 -17.06 -19.83
N ILE A 127 4.96 -17.59 -18.89
CA ILE A 127 5.43 -18.01 -17.56
C ILE A 127 6.54 -19.05 -17.70
N THR A 128 6.35 -20.08 -18.51
CA THR A 128 7.35 -21.14 -18.73
C THR A 128 8.69 -20.61 -19.26
N LEU A 129 8.64 -19.58 -20.11
CA LEU A 129 9.87 -18.94 -20.62
C LEU A 129 10.59 -18.15 -19.54
N VAL A 130 9.87 -17.36 -18.74
CA VAL A 130 10.47 -16.46 -17.75
C VAL A 130 10.87 -17.15 -16.45
N GLU A 131 10.28 -18.28 -16.10
CA GLU A 131 10.68 -19.11 -14.94
C GLU A 131 12.15 -19.51 -14.97
N LYS A 132 12.75 -19.56 -16.15
CA LYS A 132 14.19 -19.85 -16.31
C LYS A 132 15.11 -18.76 -15.75
N CYS A 133 14.64 -17.53 -15.63
CA CYS A 133 15.44 -16.39 -15.17
C CYS A 133 14.83 -15.62 -13.99
N ILE A 134 13.68 -16.03 -13.48
CA ILE A 134 12.99 -15.35 -12.36
C ILE A 134 12.88 -16.28 -11.16
N ILE A 135 13.32 -15.76 -10.01
CA ILE A 135 13.07 -16.40 -8.70
C ILE A 135 12.05 -15.56 -7.95
N ARG A 136 10.86 -16.12 -7.72
CA ARG A 136 9.80 -15.44 -6.95
C ARG A 136 9.65 -16.06 -5.57
N ARG A 137 9.56 -15.18 -4.55
CA ARG A 137 9.20 -15.56 -3.19
C ARG A 137 8.05 -14.66 -2.74
N THR A 138 7.00 -15.27 -2.22
CA THR A 138 5.81 -14.55 -1.72
C THR A 138 5.95 -14.26 -0.23
N SER A 139 5.15 -13.32 0.28
CA SER A 139 5.08 -13.00 1.70
C SER A 139 4.64 -14.18 2.59
N ALA A 140 4.07 -15.24 2.01
CA ALA A 140 3.72 -16.47 2.72
C ALA A 140 4.95 -17.13 3.40
N LEU A 141 6.16 -16.95 2.88
CA LEU A 141 7.37 -17.42 3.55
C LEU A 141 7.66 -16.69 4.85
N LEU A 142 7.26 -15.44 4.96
CA LEU A 142 7.52 -14.60 6.15
C LEU A 142 6.65 -15.04 7.34
N THR A 143 5.51 -15.69 7.11
CA THR A 143 4.61 -16.14 8.18
C THR A 143 5.25 -17.19 9.10
N LYS A 144 6.28 -17.88 8.61
CA LYS A 144 7.06 -18.86 9.41
C LYS A 144 8.00 -18.21 10.45
N TYR A 145 8.35 -16.94 10.24
CA TYR A 145 9.40 -16.26 10.99
C TYR A 145 8.89 -15.02 11.72
N LEU A 146 7.81 -14.41 11.23
CA LEU A 146 7.29 -13.16 11.79
C LEU A 146 6.07 -13.40 12.68
N PRO A 147 5.85 -12.55 13.68
CA PRO A 147 4.65 -12.56 14.49
C PRO A 147 3.39 -12.37 13.62
N VAL A 148 2.23 -12.69 14.18
CA VAL A 148 0.97 -12.52 13.48
C VAL A 148 0.74 -11.04 13.14
N LYS A 149 0.34 -10.79 11.90
CA LYS A 149 -0.12 -9.50 11.43
C LYS A 149 -1.65 -9.53 11.33
N TYR A 150 -2.31 -8.55 11.93
CA TYR A 150 -3.73 -8.30 11.79
C TYR A 150 -3.93 -7.07 10.91
N GLU A 151 -4.66 -7.23 9.80
CA GLU A 151 -5.03 -6.12 8.95
C GLU A 151 -6.51 -5.77 9.15
N HIS A 152 -6.77 -4.46 9.27
CA HIS A 152 -8.10 -3.90 9.46
C HIS A 152 -8.33 -2.81 8.41
N ILE A 153 -9.41 -2.94 7.66
CA ILE A 153 -9.91 -1.89 6.79
C ILE A 153 -11.07 -1.25 7.52
N VAL A 154 -10.87 -0.04 8.00
CA VAL A 154 -11.81 0.67 8.86
C VAL A 154 -12.52 1.74 8.04
N CYS A 155 -13.79 1.52 7.75
CA CYS A 155 -14.66 2.51 7.11
C CYS A 155 -15.08 3.53 8.16
N CYS A 156 -14.72 4.80 7.93
CA CYS A 156 -14.98 5.90 8.83
C CYS A 156 -16.08 6.79 8.25
N ARG A 157 -17.14 7.05 9.03
CA ARG A 157 -18.21 7.98 8.64
C ARG A 157 -17.64 9.40 8.56
N ASN A 158 -17.95 10.11 7.50
CA ASN A 158 -17.72 11.54 7.46
C ASN A 158 -18.54 12.25 8.54
N THR A 159 -18.12 13.46 8.91
CA THR A 159 -18.96 14.36 9.69
C THR A 159 -19.98 15.05 8.78
N GLU A 160 -21.04 15.62 9.34
CA GLU A 160 -22.03 16.39 8.58
C GLU A 160 -21.39 17.57 7.81
N LEU A 161 -20.36 18.18 8.41
CA LEU A 161 -19.55 19.22 7.76
C LEU A 161 -18.83 18.66 6.52
N GLN A 162 -18.16 17.51 6.66
CA GLN A 162 -17.46 16.89 5.53
C GLN A 162 -18.44 16.54 4.40
N ASP A 163 -19.59 15.96 4.71
CA ASP A 163 -20.59 15.57 3.71
C ASP A 163 -21.19 16.80 3.00
N SER A 164 -21.48 17.87 3.74
CA SER A 164 -22.00 19.12 3.18
C SER A 164 -21.01 19.76 2.21
N ILE A 165 -19.73 19.85 2.60
CA ILE A 165 -18.68 20.39 1.75
C ILE A 165 -18.44 19.49 0.54
N TYR A 166 -18.42 18.15 0.73
CA TYR A 166 -18.21 17.18 -0.34
C TYR A 166 -19.29 17.32 -1.43
N ASN A 167 -20.56 17.37 -1.04
CA ASN A 167 -21.67 17.53 -1.96
C ASN A 167 -21.61 18.89 -2.70
N ARG A 168 -21.31 19.98 -1.98
CA ARG A 168 -21.16 21.32 -2.60
C ARG A 168 -20.01 21.36 -3.60
N LEU A 169 -18.88 20.71 -3.30
CA LEU A 169 -17.75 20.59 -4.24
C LEU A 169 -18.15 19.85 -5.51
N ILE A 170 -18.92 18.75 -5.39
CA ILE A 170 -19.41 17.99 -6.56
C ILE A 170 -20.36 18.86 -7.41
N GLU A 171 -21.30 19.56 -6.78
CA GLU A 171 -22.26 20.42 -7.49
C GLU A 171 -21.54 21.54 -8.24
N THR A 172 -20.62 22.23 -7.58
CA THR A 172 -19.82 23.29 -8.20
C THR A 172 -18.97 22.76 -9.34
N GLU A 173 -18.35 21.58 -9.19
CA GLU A 173 -17.58 20.96 -10.28
C GLU A 173 -18.45 20.57 -11.48
N LYS A 174 -19.68 20.09 -11.25
CA LYS A 174 -20.63 19.80 -12.35
C LYS A 174 -21.00 21.06 -13.11
N GLN A 175 -21.25 22.17 -12.40
CA GLN A 175 -21.57 23.47 -13.01
C GLN A 175 -20.38 24.01 -13.82
N ASN A 176 -19.17 23.97 -13.26
CA ASN A 176 -17.96 24.43 -13.94
C ASN A 176 -17.69 23.62 -15.22
N ARG A 177 -17.83 22.30 -15.16
CA ARG A 177 -17.67 21.45 -16.36
C ARG A 177 -18.74 21.67 -17.42
N ALA A 178 -19.95 22.03 -17.04
CA ALA A 178 -20.98 22.38 -18.00
C ALA A 178 -20.61 23.67 -18.76
N MET A 179 -20.06 24.68 -18.06
CA MET A 179 -19.58 25.92 -18.66
C MET A 179 -18.29 25.74 -19.50
N GLU A 180 -17.37 24.84 -19.06
CA GLU A 180 -16.11 24.58 -19.77
C GLU A 180 -16.29 23.74 -21.06
N ARG A 181 -17.37 22.97 -21.20
CA ARG A 181 -17.70 22.24 -22.44
C ARG A 181 -17.93 23.16 -23.65
N GLU A 182 -18.19 24.44 -23.38
CA GLU A 182 -18.26 25.48 -24.40
C GLU A 182 -16.87 26.03 -24.81
N LYS A 183 -15.80 25.66 -24.06
CA LYS A 183 -14.40 26.09 -24.31
C LYS A 183 -13.49 24.87 -24.29
N GLU A 184 -13.05 24.42 -25.45
CA GLU A 184 -12.27 23.18 -25.71
C GLU A 184 -10.88 23.09 -25.02
N THR A 185 -10.68 23.44 -23.76
CA THR A 185 -9.33 23.40 -23.17
C THR A 185 -9.29 22.83 -21.74
N GLY A 186 -8.50 21.78 -21.48
CA GLY A 186 -7.92 21.49 -20.18
C GLY A 186 -8.62 20.47 -19.27
N ALA A 187 -9.50 19.60 -19.74
CA ALA A 187 -10.34 18.72 -18.91
C ALA A 187 -9.60 17.75 -17.96
N THR A 188 -8.38 17.33 -18.27
CA THR A 188 -7.67 16.29 -17.49
C THR A 188 -6.98 16.85 -16.25
N ALA A 189 -6.32 17.98 -16.35
CA ALA A 189 -5.63 18.62 -15.21
C ALA A 189 -6.62 19.09 -14.12
N SER A 190 -7.80 19.56 -14.55
CA SER A 190 -8.92 19.94 -13.69
C SER A 190 -9.43 18.76 -12.85
N ALA A 191 -9.59 17.57 -13.45
CA ALA A 191 -10.06 16.39 -12.75
C ALA A 191 -9.09 15.90 -11.64
N LEU A 192 -7.77 15.96 -11.89
CA LEU A 192 -6.76 15.58 -10.90
C LEU A 192 -6.73 16.53 -9.70
N SER A 193 -6.84 17.83 -9.96
CA SER A 193 -6.96 18.83 -8.90
C SER A 193 -8.19 18.57 -8.04
N PHE A 194 -9.34 18.29 -8.66
CA PHE A 194 -10.59 18.00 -7.97
C PHE A 194 -10.49 16.73 -7.11
N ILE A 195 -9.92 15.65 -7.63
CA ILE A 195 -9.63 14.42 -6.87
C ILE A 195 -8.81 14.76 -5.60
N THR A 196 -7.81 15.63 -5.74
CA THR A 196 -6.96 16.02 -4.62
C THR A 196 -7.74 16.77 -3.55
N HIS A 197 -8.66 17.67 -3.92
CA HIS A 197 -9.53 18.37 -3.00
C HIS A 197 -10.44 17.40 -2.22
N LEU A 198 -11.09 16.45 -2.92
CA LEU A 198 -11.95 15.47 -2.26
C LEU A 198 -11.16 14.58 -1.29
N LYS A 199 -9.96 14.12 -1.65
CA LYS A 199 -9.09 13.33 -0.77
C LYS A 199 -8.63 14.11 0.46
N LYS A 200 -8.24 15.38 0.30
CA LYS A 200 -7.89 16.24 1.42
C LYS A 200 -9.08 16.47 2.35
N LEU A 201 -10.27 16.69 1.79
CA LEU A 201 -11.51 16.83 2.58
C LEU A 201 -11.80 15.55 3.40
N CYS A 202 -11.64 14.36 2.80
CA CYS A 202 -11.79 13.09 3.51
C CYS A 202 -10.79 12.97 4.67
N ASN A 203 -9.59 13.53 4.54
CA ASN A 203 -8.61 13.55 5.61
C ASN A 203 -9.02 14.52 6.73
N HIS A 204 -9.23 15.79 6.40
CA HIS A 204 -9.68 16.79 7.36
C HIS A 204 -10.18 18.06 6.64
N PRO A 205 -11.32 18.65 7.02
CA PRO A 205 -11.88 19.85 6.37
C PRO A 205 -10.91 21.05 6.35
N TYR A 206 -10.06 21.19 7.36
CA TYR A 206 -9.06 22.26 7.43
C TYR A 206 -8.10 22.28 6.23
N LEU A 207 -7.77 21.12 5.67
CA LEU A 207 -6.86 21.00 4.52
C LEU A 207 -7.42 21.61 3.24
N VAL A 208 -8.73 21.67 3.14
CA VAL A 208 -9.44 22.31 2.02
C VAL A 208 -9.72 23.77 2.33
N TYR A 209 -10.00 24.11 3.58
CA TYR A 209 -10.34 25.47 4.02
C TYR A 209 -9.27 26.50 3.63
N GLU A 210 -7.99 26.22 3.89
CA GLU A 210 -6.89 27.11 3.51
C GLU A 210 -6.82 27.37 1.99
N GLU A 211 -7.18 26.38 1.18
CA GLU A 211 -7.19 26.53 -0.28
C GLU A 211 -8.41 27.29 -0.78
N LEU A 212 -9.56 27.10 -0.15
CA LEU A 212 -10.82 27.75 -0.49
C LEU A 212 -10.78 29.26 -0.19
N GLN A 213 -9.95 29.71 0.74
CA GLN A 213 -9.78 31.15 1.07
C GLN A 213 -9.10 31.95 -0.04
N LYS A 214 -8.43 31.30 -0.98
CA LYS A 214 -7.82 31.99 -2.11
C LYS A 214 -8.90 32.56 -3.03
N SER A 215 -8.83 33.83 -3.33
CA SER A 215 -9.85 34.55 -4.10
C SER A 215 -10.06 34.04 -5.52
N ASP A 216 -9.06 33.34 -6.09
CA ASP A 216 -9.09 32.72 -7.42
C ASP A 216 -9.55 31.24 -7.39
N ASN A 217 -9.90 30.73 -6.20
CA ASN A 217 -10.36 29.35 -6.09
C ASN A 217 -11.82 29.22 -6.58
N ARG A 218 -12.02 28.36 -7.58
CA ARG A 218 -13.34 28.12 -8.19
C ARG A 218 -14.38 27.48 -7.24
N PHE A 219 -13.96 27.03 -6.05
CA PHE A 219 -14.81 26.44 -5.00
C PHE A 219 -14.98 27.38 -3.80
N HIS A 220 -14.71 28.67 -3.96
CA HIS A 220 -14.80 29.66 -2.89
C HIS A 220 -16.19 29.67 -2.21
N ASN A 221 -17.26 29.37 -2.95
CA ASN A 221 -18.64 29.23 -2.45
C ASN A 221 -18.83 28.12 -1.40
N CYS A 222 -17.84 27.26 -1.16
CA CYS A 222 -17.89 26.27 -0.09
C CYS A 222 -17.51 26.84 1.28
N LEU A 223 -16.95 28.04 1.35
CA LEU A 223 -16.57 28.69 2.62
C LEU A 223 -17.75 28.96 3.53
N ASP A 224 -18.93 29.24 2.97
CA ASP A 224 -20.15 29.53 3.72
C ASP A 224 -20.64 28.33 4.58
N LEU A 225 -20.14 27.14 4.30
CA LEU A 225 -20.46 25.94 5.06
C LEU A 225 -19.63 25.77 6.34
N PHE A 226 -18.54 26.52 6.46
CA PHE A 226 -17.69 26.44 7.64
C PHE A 226 -18.23 27.30 8.76
N PRO A 227 -18.28 26.80 10.00
CA PRO A 227 -18.66 27.62 11.16
C PRO A 227 -17.70 28.76 11.37
N ASP A 228 -18.19 29.94 11.86
CA ASP A 228 -17.35 31.10 12.17
C ASP A 228 -16.21 30.78 13.15
N SER A 229 -16.44 29.82 14.05
CA SER A 229 -15.48 29.37 15.04
C SER A 229 -14.43 28.35 14.49
N PHE A 230 -14.52 27.95 13.22
CA PHE A 230 -13.67 26.89 12.65
C PHE A 230 -12.19 27.25 12.67
N LEU A 231 -11.84 28.52 12.52
CA LEU A 231 -10.46 29.02 12.53
C LEU A 231 -9.75 28.93 13.89
N ALA A 232 -10.48 28.84 14.98
CA ALA A 232 -9.89 28.85 16.33
C ALA A 232 -9.08 27.58 16.64
N LYS A 233 -9.32 26.46 15.92
CA LYS A 233 -8.67 25.17 16.16
C LYS A 233 -8.20 24.55 14.83
N LYS A 234 -6.92 24.73 14.53
CA LYS A 234 -6.28 24.15 13.32
C LYS A 234 -6.40 22.63 13.22
N CYS A 235 -6.53 21.91 14.33
CA CYS A 235 -6.75 20.49 14.37
C CYS A 235 -7.81 20.20 15.44
N ASP A 236 -9.05 20.02 14.99
CA ASP A 236 -10.14 19.51 15.84
C ASP A 236 -10.53 18.11 15.34
N PRO A 237 -10.17 17.04 16.08
CA PRO A 237 -10.49 15.68 15.67
C PRO A 237 -11.98 15.43 15.45
N SER A 238 -12.85 16.21 16.10
CA SER A 238 -14.31 16.06 16.00
C SER A 238 -14.86 16.45 14.62
N THR A 239 -14.13 17.25 13.84
CA THR A 239 -14.54 17.74 12.51
C THR A 239 -14.23 16.78 11.38
N SER A 240 -13.48 15.70 11.64
CA SER A 240 -13.18 14.64 10.66
C SER A 240 -13.43 13.26 11.25
N GLY A 241 -14.21 12.43 10.54
CA GLY A 241 -14.48 11.07 10.97
C GLY A 241 -13.22 10.22 11.14
N LYS A 242 -12.28 10.29 10.19
CA LYS A 242 -11.00 9.55 10.28
C LYS A 242 -10.11 10.08 11.41
N MET A 243 -10.02 11.39 11.59
CA MET A 243 -9.21 12.00 12.65
C MET A 243 -9.78 11.64 14.03
N LYS A 244 -11.09 11.59 14.17
CA LYS A 244 -11.77 11.15 15.40
C LYS A 244 -11.43 9.69 15.73
N VAL A 245 -11.48 8.79 14.75
CA VAL A 245 -11.07 7.39 14.93
C VAL A 245 -9.60 7.28 15.32
N LEU A 246 -8.72 8.00 14.64
CA LEU A 246 -7.29 8.06 14.97
C LEU A 246 -7.07 8.51 16.41
N ASP A 247 -7.68 9.62 16.83
CA ASP A 247 -7.52 10.17 18.18
C ASP A 247 -7.97 9.17 19.24
N TYR A 248 -9.09 8.48 19.06
CA TYR A 248 -9.56 7.43 19.97
C TYR A 248 -8.59 6.24 20.03
N ILE A 249 -8.10 5.73 18.90
CA ILE A 249 -7.15 4.62 18.86
C ILE A 249 -5.87 4.99 19.62
N LEU A 250 -5.32 6.18 19.37
CA LEU A 250 -4.11 6.66 20.05
C LEU A 250 -4.34 6.81 21.57
N ALA A 251 -5.45 7.41 21.96
CA ALA A 251 -5.78 7.63 23.38
C ALA A 251 -5.96 6.32 24.15
N VAL A 252 -6.71 5.36 23.59
CA VAL A 252 -6.89 4.05 24.22
C VAL A 252 -5.58 3.29 24.30
N THR A 253 -4.80 3.27 23.23
CA THR A 253 -3.50 2.57 23.23
C THR A 253 -2.55 3.16 24.28
N ARG A 254 -2.43 4.49 24.36
CA ARG A 254 -1.57 5.16 25.34
C ARG A 254 -1.96 4.84 26.78
N LYS A 255 -3.26 4.59 27.02
CA LYS A 255 -3.78 4.25 28.35
C LYS A 255 -3.61 2.77 28.71
N THR A 256 -3.65 1.87 27.72
CA THR A 256 -3.79 0.43 27.96
C THR A 256 -2.52 -0.38 27.71
N CYS A 257 -1.61 0.11 26.86
CA CYS A 257 -0.38 -0.62 26.52
C CYS A 257 0.76 0.31 26.07
N ASN A 258 1.96 -0.27 25.88
CA ASN A 258 3.17 0.43 25.45
C ASN A 258 3.45 0.21 23.94
N ASP A 259 2.43 0.06 23.13
CA ASP A 259 2.59 -0.04 21.69
C ASP A 259 2.90 1.33 21.09
N LYS A 260 3.78 1.36 20.08
CA LYS A 260 4.12 2.58 19.32
C LYS A 260 3.46 2.53 17.96
N PHE A 261 3.20 3.71 17.39
CA PHE A 261 2.53 3.88 16.11
C PHE A 261 3.44 4.40 15.00
N VAL A 262 3.19 3.93 13.78
CA VAL A 262 3.59 4.61 12.55
C VAL A 262 2.33 5.16 11.89
N LEU A 263 2.27 6.48 11.70
CA LEU A 263 1.18 7.18 11.02
C LEU A 263 1.63 7.56 9.63
N VAL A 264 0.94 7.07 8.60
CA VAL A 264 1.32 7.26 7.20
C VAL A 264 0.24 8.05 6.47
N SER A 265 0.65 9.06 5.71
CA SER A 265 -0.22 9.77 4.76
C SER A 265 0.53 10.12 3.48
N ASN A 266 -0.23 10.22 2.38
CA ASN A 266 0.25 10.67 1.08
C ASN A 266 0.47 12.21 1.03
N TYR A 267 -0.11 12.95 2.00
CA TYR A 267 -0.08 14.40 2.04
C TYR A 267 0.73 14.91 3.23
N THR A 268 1.72 15.76 2.98
CA THR A 268 2.50 16.40 4.04
C THR A 268 1.65 17.28 4.94
N GLN A 269 0.62 17.93 4.38
CA GLN A 269 -0.35 18.72 5.14
C GLN A 269 -1.16 17.89 6.13
N THR A 270 -1.48 16.61 5.80
CA THR A 270 -2.10 15.69 6.77
C THR A 270 -1.13 15.32 7.89
N ILE A 271 0.17 15.19 7.58
CA ILE A 271 1.19 14.97 8.60
C ILE A 271 1.31 16.16 9.53
N ASP A 272 1.14 17.38 9.01
CA ASP A 272 1.07 18.59 9.85
C ASP A 272 -0.12 18.52 10.83
N GLN A 273 -1.28 17.99 10.42
CA GLN A 273 -2.41 17.71 11.32
C GLN A 273 -2.06 16.68 12.39
N PHE A 274 -1.29 15.62 12.06
CA PHE A 274 -0.83 14.66 13.07
C PHE A 274 0.12 15.30 14.08
N VAL A 275 0.99 16.22 13.65
CA VAL A 275 1.85 17.01 14.54
C VAL A 275 1.01 17.81 15.53
N GLU A 276 -0.01 18.52 15.03
CA GLU A 276 -0.89 19.30 15.89
C GLU A 276 -1.70 18.40 16.86
N LEU A 277 -2.18 17.23 16.41
CA LEU A 277 -2.84 16.27 17.28
C LEU A 277 -1.91 15.76 18.38
N CYS A 278 -0.67 15.40 18.05
CA CYS A 278 0.33 14.94 19.02
C CYS A 278 0.64 16.04 20.04
N LYS A 279 0.79 17.29 19.62
CA LYS A 279 0.98 18.45 20.51
C LYS A 279 -0.21 18.64 21.43
N LEU A 280 -1.43 18.60 20.90
CA LEU A 280 -2.68 18.76 21.64
C LEU A 280 -2.83 17.71 22.74
N ARG A 281 -2.39 16.47 22.48
CA ARG A 281 -2.48 15.33 23.39
C ARG A 281 -1.21 15.12 24.23
N GLY A 282 -0.14 15.87 24.03
CA GLY A 282 1.14 15.68 24.70
C GLY A 282 1.83 14.37 24.34
N TYR A 283 1.65 13.86 23.12
CA TYR A 283 2.33 12.65 22.66
C TYR A 283 3.71 12.95 22.12
N GLY A 284 4.73 12.17 22.53
CA GLY A 284 6.05 12.18 21.92
C GLY A 284 5.96 11.69 20.47
N TYR A 285 6.57 12.41 19.54
CA TYR A 285 6.57 12.04 18.13
C TYR A 285 7.88 12.37 17.44
N VAL A 286 8.18 11.61 16.38
CA VAL A 286 9.20 11.93 15.41
C VAL A 286 8.56 12.05 14.03
N ARG A 287 9.06 12.95 13.20
CA ARG A 287 8.60 13.17 11.84
C ARG A 287 9.74 12.90 10.85
N LEU A 288 9.42 12.19 9.78
CA LEU A 288 10.33 11.98 8.68
C LEU A 288 9.71 12.50 7.38
N ASP A 289 10.39 13.43 6.75
CA ASP A 289 10.00 13.98 5.45
C ASP A 289 11.17 13.93 4.44
N GLY A 290 10.87 14.33 3.20
CA GLY A 290 11.81 14.22 2.08
C GLY A 290 13.08 15.08 2.20
N SER A 291 13.07 16.13 3.02
CA SER A 291 14.17 17.12 3.12
C SER A 291 15.34 16.67 3.99
N MET A 292 15.16 15.62 4.81
CA MET A 292 16.17 15.16 5.76
C MET A 292 17.33 14.42 5.10
N SER A 293 18.55 14.66 5.60
CA SER A 293 19.73 13.92 5.20
C SER A 293 19.67 12.44 5.66
N ILE A 294 20.39 11.55 4.98
CA ILE A 294 20.45 10.12 5.31
C ILE A 294 20.91 9.87 6.75
N LYS A 295 21.90 10.64 7.23
CA LYS A 295 22.39 10.52 8.62
C LYS A 295 21.33 10.92 9.66
N GLN A 296 20.57 11.96 9.39
CA GLN A 296 19.47 12.39 10.28
C GLN A 296 18.36 11.33 10.31
N ARG A 297 17.99 10.77 9.15
CA ARG A 297 16.99 9.68 9.07
C ARG A 297 17.41 8.47 9.89
N ALA A 298 18.66 8.03 9.78
CA ALA A 298 19.18 6.90 10.54
C ALA A 298 19.09 7.13 12.06
N LYS A 299 19.49 8.31 12.56
CA LYS A 299 19.42 8.66 13.99
C LYS A 299 17.97 8.69 14.53
N ILE A 300 17.04 9.22 13.72
CA ILE A 300 15.62 9.29 14.09
C ILE A 300 15.02 7.88 14.19
N VAL A 301 15.34 7.00 13.22
CA VAL A 301 14.89 5.61 13.23
C VAL A 301 15.48 4.84 14.42
N GLU A 302 16.76 4.98 14.68
CA GLU A 302 17.43 4.36 15.82
C GLU A 302 16.78 4.80 17.14
N LYS A 303 16.60 6.10 17.35
CA LYS A 303 15.92 6.67 18.52
C LYS A 303 14.50 6.11 18.67
N PHE A 304 13.74 6.03 17.58
CA PHE A 304 12.35 5.52 17.66
C PHE A 304 12.28 4.03 17.97
N ASN A 305 13.21 3.23 17.44
CA ASN A 305 13.27 1.80 17.68
C ASN A 305 13.78 1.44 19.08
N ASP A 306 14.38 2.38 19.79
CA ASP A 306 14.79 2.19 21.18
C ASP A 306 13.53 1.97 22.06
N PRO A 307 13.45 0.84 22.80
CA PRO A 307 12.34 0.55 23.70
C PRO A 307 12.16 1.60 24.81
N GLU A 308 13.26 2.21 25.27
CA GLU A 308 13.25 3.21 26.35
C GLU A 308 12.89 4.62 25.83
N SER A 309 12.78 4.80 24.52
CA SER A 309 12.42 6.09 23.95
C SER A 309 10.96 6.45 24.24
N SER A 310 10.75 7.69 24.69
CA SER A 310 9.42 8.27 24.97
C SER A 310 8.57 8.54 23.72
N GLU A 311 9.16 8.37 22.54
CA GLU A 311 8.48 8.62 21.26
C GLU A 311 7.36 7.60 21.03
N PHE A 312 6.14 8.10 20.96
CA PHE A 312 4.94 7.27 20.78
C PHE A 312 4.54 7.10 19.30
N CYS A 313 4.69 8.17 18.51
CA CYS A 313 4.30 8.20 17.12
C CYS A 313 5.48 8.48 16.18
N PHE A 314 5.56 7.72 15.09
CA PHE A 314 6.42 8.00 13.94
C PHE A 314 5.57 8.51 12.79
N LEU A 315 5.76 9.77 12.39
CA LEU A 315 4.99 10.42 11.34
C LEU A 315 5.73 10.32 10.01
N LEU A 316 5.12 9.65 9.03
CA LEU A 316 5.77 9.25 7.79
C LEU A 316 4.96 9.67 6.56
N SER A 317 5.58 10.39 5.64
CA SER A 317 5.02 10.55 4.29
C SER A 317 5.25 9.28 3.48
N SER A 318 4.23 8.78 2.77
CA SER A 318 4.33 7.58 1.92
C SER A 318 5.49 7.68 0.92
N LYS A 319 5.69 8.84 0.32
CA LYS A 319 6.80 9.11 -0.61
C LYS A 319 8.17 9.06 0.07
N ALA A 320 8.30 9.51 1.30
CA ALA A 320 9.54 9.44 2.08
C ALA A 320 9.80 8.02 2.60
N GLY A 321 8.74 7.23 2.78
CA GLY A 321 8.80 5.83 3.20
C GLY A 321 9.42 4.86 2.20
N GLY A 322 9.57 5.25 0.92
CA GLY A 322 10.22 4.44 -0.12
C GLY A 322 11.69 4.06 0.17
N CYS A 323 12.33 4.68 1.17
CA CYS A 323 13.75 4.50 1.48
C CYS A 323 14.09 3.29 2.37
N GLY A 324 13.32 2.19 2.35
CA GLY A 324 13.69 0.94 3.04
C GLY A 324 13.82 1.03 4.57
N LEU A 325 13.12 1.96 5.23
CA LEU A 325 13.19 2.18 6.68
C LEU A 325 12.79 0.92 7.46
N ASN A 326 13.48 0.66 8.57
CA ASN A 326 13.16 -0.41 9.50
C ASN A 326 12.55 0.18 10.78
N LEU A 327 11.22 0.08 10.95
CA LEU A 327 10.46 0.68 12.05
C LEU A 327 9.89 -0.39 13.00
N ILE A 328 10.74 -1.36 13.39
CA ILE A 328 10.36 -2.48 14.28
C ILE A 328 10.09 -2.06 15.73
N GLY A 329 10.44 -0.84 16.10
CA GLY A 329 10.04 -0.27 17.39
C GLY A 329 8.53 -0.06 17.52
N ALA A 330 7.81 0.06 16.39
CA ALA A 330 6.36 0.09 16.34
C ALA A 330 5.79 -1.26 15.91
N ASN A 331 4.64 -1.60 16.47
CA ASN A 331 3.85 -2.75 16.06
C ASN A 331 2.43 -2.35 15.60
N ARG A 332 2.10 -1.06 15.61
CA ARG A 332 0.84 -0.51 15.08
C ARG A 332 1.13 0.47 13.96
N LEU A 333 0.40 0.35 12.86
CA LEU A 333 0.54 1.25 11.72
C LEU A 333 -0.84 1.69 11.21
N ILE A 334 -0.99 2.99 10.99
CA ILE A 334 -2.20 3.57 10.41
C ILE A 334 -1.87 4.15 9.03
N MET A 335 -2.48 3.57 7.99
CA MET A 335 -2.59 4.16 6.67
C MET A 335 -3.79 5.09 6.69
N PHE A 336 -3.55 6.40 6.73
CA PHE A 336 -4.62 7.37 6.92
C PHE A 336 -5.39 7.67 5.65
N ASP A 337 -4.75 7.57 4.50
CA ASP A 337 -5.36 7.72 3.19
C ASP A 337 -4.79 6.71 2.18
N PRO A 338 -5.60 6.19 1.23
CA PRO A 338 -5.15 5.24 0.23
C PRO A 338 -4.36 5.92 -0.90
N ASP A 339 -3.38 5.21 -1.47
CA ASP A 339 -2.74 5.59 -2.73
C ASP A 339 -3.49 4.96 -3.92
N TRP A 340 -3.30 5.50 -5.14
CA TRP A 340 -3.80 4.88 -6.36
C TRP A 340 -3.05 3.58 -6.69
N ASN A 341 -1.78 3.52 -6.34
CA ASN A 341 -0.95 2.35 -6.53
C ASN A 341 -0.90 1.53 -5.24
N PRO A 342 -1.49 0.32 -5.20
CA PRO A 342 -1.49 -0.53 -4.02
C PRO A 342 -0.08 -0.90 -3.55
N ALA A 343 0.91 -0.92 -4.45
CA ALA A 343 2.29 -1.23 -4.10
C ALA A 343 2.91 -0.20 -3.12
N ASN A 344 2.52 1.08 -3.22
CA ASN A 344 3.00 2.11 -2.31
C ASN A 344 2.46 1.87 -0.89
N ASP A 345 1.18 1.52 -0.76
CA ASP A 345 0.56 1.17 0.51
C ASP A 345 1.22 -0.09 1.11
N ASP A 346 1.41 -1.14 0.30
CA ASP A 346 2.06 -2.38 0.74
C ASP A 346 3.49 -2.15 1.20
N GLN A 347 4.27 -1.33 0.50
CA GLN A 347 5.61 -0.93 0.91
C GLN A 347 5.60 -0.18 2.24
N ALA A 348 4.64 0.72 2.45
CA ALA A 348 4.52 1.46 3.71
C ALA A 348 4.16 0.53 4.87
N MET A 349 3.21 -0.39 4.69
CA MET A 349 2.80 -1.37 5.70
C MET A 349 3.94 -2.33 6.07
N ALA A 350 4.79 -2.71 5.11
CA ALA A 350 5.95 -3.56 5.34
C ALA A 350 7.06 -2.91 6.17
N ARG A 351 6.94 -1.66 6.62
CA ARG A 351 7.94 -0.99 7.48
C ARG A 351 7.91 -1.48 8.92
N VAL A 352 6.76 -1.99 9.40
CA VAL A 352 6.59 -2.49 10.78
C VAL A 352 6.57 -4.02 10.83
N TRP A 353 6.02 -4.70 9.82
CA TRP A 353 5.97 -6.16 9.77
C TRP A 353 7.10 -6.71 8.90
N ARG A 354 8.25 -6.87 9.52
CA ARG A 354 9.49 -7.31 8.85
C ARG A 354 10.45 -7.95 9.83
N ASP A 355 11.56 -8.46 9.33
CA ASP A 355 12.60 -9.10 10.15
C ASP A 355 13.05 -8.21 11.33
N GLY A 356 13.15 -8.83 12.49
CA GLY A 356 13.43 -8.17 13.78
C GLY A 356 12.17 -7.77 14.57
N GLN A 357 10.97 -7.84 14.03
CA GLN A 357 9.73 -7.59 14.74
C GLN A 357 9.43 -8.74 15.73
N LYS A 358 9.14 -8.41 16.99
CA LYS A 358 8.86 -9.38 18.06
C LYS A 358 7.42 -9.35 18.55
N LYS A 359 6.66 -8.29 18.22
CA LYS A 359 5.27 -8.12 18.65
C LYS A 359 4.30 -8.42 17.51
N ASN A 360 3.10 -8.91 17.84
CA ASN A 360 2.00 -8.95 16.86
C ASN A 360 1.77 -7.56 16.27
N CYS A 361 1.62 -7.49 14.96
CA CYS A 361 1.43 -6.24 14.25
C CYS A 361 -0.04 -5.97 13.96
N PHE A 362 -0.46 -4.72 14.12
CA PHE A 362 -1.81 -4.27 13.83
C PHE A 362 -1.76 -3.16 12.78
N ILE A 363 -2.32 -3.43 11.61
CA ILE A 363 -2.36 -2.49 10.50
C ILE A 363 -3.80 -2.00 10.35
N TYR A 364 -3.98 -0.68 10.30
CA TYR A 364 -5.29 -0.03 10.10
C TYR A 364 -5.24 0.78 8.83
N ARG A 365 -6.12 0.48 7.89
CA ARG A 365 -6.34 1.26 6.68
C ARG A 365 -7.64 2.03 6.84
N LEU A 366 -7.56 3.34 7.08
CA LEU A 366 -8.74 4.18 7.26
C LEU A 366 -9.27 4.64 5.90
N LEU A 367 -10.57 4.50 5.71
CA LEU A 367 -11.28 4.92 4.49
C LEU A 367 -12.49 5.75 4.88
N ALA A 368 -12.70 6.89 4.24
CA ALA A 368 -13.95 7.64 4.38
C ALA A 368 -15.08 6.90 3.65
N THR A 369 -16.11 6.51 4.39
CA THR A 369 -17.23 5.67 3.91
C THR A 369 -17.95 6.32 2.74
N GLY A 370 -18.25 5.53 1.69
CA GLY A 370 -19.01 5.95 0.52
C GLY A 370 -18.35 7.02 -0.35
N SER A 371 -17.15 7.45 0.00
CA SER A 371 -16.40 8.52 -0.67
C SER A 371 -15.49 8.01 -1.79
N ILE A 372 -14.77 8.93 -2.41
CA ILE A 372 -13.72 8.64 -3.39
C ILE A 372 -12.65 7.66 -2.86
N GLU A 373 -12.35 7.70 -1.54
CA GLU A 373 -11.34 6.83 -0.96
C GLU A 373 -11.76 5.36 -0.97
N GLU A 374 -13.01 5.07 -0.66
CA GLU A 374 -13.53 3.70 -0.70
C GLU A 374 -13.55 3.16 -2.14
N LYS A 375 -13.86 4.00 -3.12
CA LYS A 375 -13.81 3.65 -4.55
C LYS A 375 -12.39 3.45 -5.07
N MET A 376 -11.43 4.24 -4.59
CA MET A 376 -10.00 4.01 -4.86
C MET A 376 -9.54 2.68 -4.30
N PHE A 377 -9.94 2.36 -3.08
CA PHE A 377 -9.63 1.09 -2.44
C PHE A 377 -10.23 -0.11 -3.21
N GLN A 378 -11.46 -0.04 -3.67
CA GLN A 378 -12.09 -1.05 -4.53
C GLN A 378 -11.26 -1.29 -5.81
N ARG A 379 -10.74 -0.24 -6.42
CA ARG A 379 -9.85 -0.37 -7.58
C ARG A 379 -8.50 -1.00 -7.24
N GLN A 380 -7.95 -0.68 -6.07
CA GLN A 380 -6.74 -1.35 -5.57
C GLN A 380 -6.94 -2.85 -5.40
N THR A 381 -8.08 -3.28 -4.81
CA THR A 381 -8.39 -4.71 -4.61
C THR A 381 -8.59 -5.44 -5.92
N HIS A 382 -9.27 -4.83 -6.89
CA HIS A 382 -9.34 -5.37 -8.25
C HIS A 382 -7.96 -5.53 -8.90
N LYS A 383 -7.10 -4.53 -8.80
CA LYS A 383 -5.72 -4.62 -9.31
C LYS A 383 -4.92 -5.74 -8.62
N LYS A 384 -5.03 -5.89 -7.30
CA LYS A 384 -4.35 -6.97 -6.57
C LYS A 384 -4.86 -8.36 -7.00
N ALA A 385 -6.16 -8.54 -7.14
CA ALA A 385 -6.76 -9.79 -7.62
C ALA A 385 -6.28 -10.15 -9.03
N LEU A 386 -6.19 -9.16 -9.92
CA LEU A 386 -5.66 -9.33 -11.26
C LEU A 386 -4.14 -9.59 -11.27
N SER A 387 -3.36 -8.92 -10.41
CA SER A 387 -1.90 -9.12 -10.28
C SER A 387 -1.54 -10.49 -9.69
N SER A 388 -2.40 -11.09 -8.88
CA SER A 388 -2.21 -12.45 -8.40
C SER A 388 -2.44 -13.51 -9.48
N CYS A 389 -3.27 -13.19 -10.49
CA CYS A 389 -3.64 -14.10 -11.58
C CYS A 389 -2.82 -13.94 -12.87
N VAL A 390 -1.84 -13.06 -12.95
CA VAL A 390 -0.99 -12.64 -14.08
C VAL A 390 -1.28 -11.20 -14.54
N VAL A 391 -0.27 -10.39 -14.42
CA VAL A 391 0.09 -9.20 -15.22
C VAL A 391 -1.04 -8.27 -15.65
N ASP A 392 -1.18 -7.20 -14.89
CA ASP A 392 -2.15 -6.16 -15.19
C ASP A 392 -1.70 -5.12 -16.21
N ALA A 393 -2.58 -4.90 -17.18
CA ALA A 393 -2.65 -3.66 -17.93
C ALA A 393 -3.27 -2.56 -17.03
N GLY A 394 -2.46 -1.93 -16.22
CA GLY A 394 -2.84 -0.74 -15.45
C GLY A 394 -2.45 0.50 -16.21
N GLN A 395 -3.41 1.11 -16.89
CA GLN A 395 -3.23 2.40 -17.53
C GLN A 395 -3.06 3.50 -16.47
N ASP A 396 -2.25 4.50 -16.77
CA ASP A 396 -2.08 5.74 -16.01
C ASP A 396 -3.45 6.30 -15.60
N VAL A 397 -3.70 6.37 -14.31
CA VAL A 397 -5.02 6.71 -13.72
C VAL A 397 -5.59 8.03 -14.25
N ALA A 398 -4.74 8.94 -14.72
CA ALA A 398 -5.15 10.26 -15.17
C ALA A 398 -5.65 10.34 -16.63
N ARG A 399 -5.34 9.36 -17.45
CA ARG A 399 -5.57 9.49 -18.92
C ARG A 399 -6.80 8.78 -19.47
N HIS A 400 -7.45 7.92 -18.69
CA HIS A 400 -8.46 7.00 -19.23
C HIS A 400 -9.76 6.86 -18.46
N PHE A 401 -10.19 7.87 -17.70
CA PHE A 401 -11.54 7.87 -17.16
C PHE A 401 -12.52 8.40 -18.23
N SER A 402 -13.51 7.60 -18.59
CA SER A 402 -14.69 8.13 -19.30
C SER A 402 -15.43 9.13 -18.39
N SER A 403 -16.19 10.04 -18.97
CA SER A 403 -17.00 11.02 -18.21
C SER A 403 -17.91 10.34 -17.19
N ASP A 404 -18.46 9.17 -17.51
CA ASP A 404 -19.37 8.45 -16.63
C ASP A 404 -18.62 7.72 -15.50
N GLN A 405 -17.42 7.19 -15.76
CA GLN A 405 -16.54 6.65 -14.72
C GLN A 405 -16.08 7.71 -13.73
N LEU A 406 -15.85 8.96 -14.17
CA LEU A 406 -15.54 10.08 -13.28
C LEU A 406 -16.75 10.49 -12.43
N LYS A 407 -17.96 10.50 -13.01
CA LYS A 407 -19.17 10.78 -12.25
C LYS A 407 -19.39 9.75 -11.13
N GLU A 408 -19.22 8.47 -11.46
CA GLU A 408 -19.33 7.39 -10.47
C GLU A 408 -18.24 7.47 -9.39
N LEU A 409 -17.01 7.82 -9.78
CA LEU A 409 -15.89 7.99 -8.86
C LEU A 409 -16.14 9.11 -7.83
N PHE A 410 -16.77 10.21 -8.25
CA PHE A 410 -16.98 11.38 -7.39
C PHE A 410 -18.24 11.28 -6.53
N LYS A 411 -19.15 10.38 -6.84
CA LYS A 411 -20.41 10.22 -6.11
C LYS A 411 -20.14 9.89 -4.64
N LEU A 412 -20.83 10.59 -3.73
CA LEU A 412 -20.85 10.27 -2.31
C LEU A 412 -22.07 9.40 -1.98
N GLU A 413 -21.85 8.28 -1.30
CA GLU A 413 -22.91 7.38 -0.82
C GLU A 413 -23.01 7.50 0.72
N THR A 414 -23.93 8.31 1.23
CA THR A 414 -24.03 8.60 2.66
C THR A 414 -24.80 7.53 3.45
N GLU A 415 -25.71 6.80 2.80
CA GLU A 415 -26.61 5.83 3.46
C GLU A 415 -25.97 4.45 3.68
N THR A 416 -24.79 4.20 3.12
CA THR A 416 -24.13 2.91 3.23
C THR A 416 -23.22 2.80 4.44
N PRO A 417 -23.17 1.67 5.15
CA PRO A 417 -22.12 1.40 6.12
C PRO A 417 -20.75 1.12 5.45
N SER A 418 -20.75 0.57 4.23
CA SER A 418 -19.58 0.39 3.36
C SER A 418 -20.06 0.12 1.93
N ASP A 419 -19.68 0.99 0.97
CA ASP A 419 -19.94 0.80 -0.46
C ASP A 419 -19.23 -0.46 -0.98
N THR A 420 -18.04 -0.74 -0.44
CA THR A 420 -17.27 -1.95 -0.76
C THR A 420 -18.02 -3.22 -0.37
N HIS A 421 -18.55 -3.29 0.85
CA HIS A 421 -19.32 -4.45 1.30
C HIS A 421 -20.61 -4.65 0.50
N MET A 422 -21.29 -3.57 0.15
CA MET A 422 -22.48 -3.64 -0.70
C MET A 422 -22.14 -4.20 -2.09
N ARG A 423 -21.04 -3.76 -2.69
CA ARG A 423 -20.60 -4.23 -4.02
C ARG A 423 -20.16 -5.69 -4.02
N LEU A 424 -19.62 -6.20 -2.92
CA LEU A 424 -19.28 -7.63 -2.75
C LEU A 424 -20.52 -8.54 -2.75
N LYS A 425 -21.74 -7.99 -2.60
CA LYS A 425 -22.99 -8.78 -2.48
C LYS A 425 -22.85 -9.93 -1.48
N CYS A 426 -22.26 -9.62 -0.32
CA CYS A 426 -21.87 -10.61 0.69
C CYS A 426 -23.06 -11.46 1.14
N LYS A 427 -22.92 -12.79 1.03
CA LYS A 427 -23.94 -13.75 1.49
C LYS A 427 -23.76 -14.18 2.95
N ARG A 428 -22.61 -13.83 3.57
CA ARG A 428 -22.29 -14.21 4.95
C ARG A 428 -22.80 -13.22 5.99
N CYS A 429 -23.29 -12.04 5.58
CA CYS A 429 -23.78 -11.00 6.48
C CYS A 429 -25.30 -10.88 6.38
N ILE A 430 -26.00 -11.02 7.52
CA ILE A 430 -27.44 -10.84 7.65
C ILE A 430 -27.70 -9.69 8.62
N ASN A 431 -28.38 -8.64 8.20
CA ASN A 431 -28.72 -7.46 9.02
C ASN A 431 -27.48 -6.81 9.70
N GLY A 432 -26.33 -6.84 9.05
CA GLY A 432 -25.09 -6.27 9.58
C GLY A 432 -24.37 -7.13 10.62
N ILE A 433 -24.73 -8.40 10.73
CA ILE A 433 -24.07 -9.40 11.58
C ILE A 433 -23.53 -10.50 10.69
N GLU A 434 -22.25 -10.85 10.88
CA GLU A 434 -21.61 -11.97 10.19
C GLU A 434 -22.17 -13.30 10.72
N SER A 435 -22.91 -14.04 9.87
CA SER A 435 -23.62 -15.28 10.23
C SER A 435 -22.74 -16.53 10.11
N SER A 436 -21.69 -16.49 9.30
CA SER A 436 -20.73 -17.59 9.11
C SER A 436 -19.32 -17.07 9.07
N ASP A 437 -18.39 -17.82 9.68
CA ASP A 437 -16.97 -17.48 9.69
C ASP A 437 -16.34 -17.64 8.30
N PRO A 438 -15.26 -16.92 8.01
CA PRO A 438 -14.42 -17.17 6.84
C PRO A 438 -13.83 -18.58 6.88
N PRO A 439 -13.41 -19.13 5.73
CA PRO A 439 -12.64 -20.37 5.69
C PRO A 439 -11.35 -20.26 6.53
N GLU A 440 -10.96 -21.33 7.21
CA GLU A 440 -9.72 -21.36 8.03
C GLU A 440 -8.45 -21.09 7.21
N THR A 441 -8.50 -21.30 5.90
CA THR A 441 -7.40 -21.02 4.96
C THR A 441 -7.32 -19.57 4.54
N ALA A 442 -8.31 -18.72 4.92
CA ALA A 442 -8.33 -17.32 4.56
C ALA A 442 -7.30 -16.53 5.38
N ASP A 443 -6.55 -15.68 4.70
CA ASP A 443 -5.52 -14.81 5.26
C ASP A 443 -5.63 -13.36 4.71
N CYS A 444 -4.68 -12.51 5.06
CA CYS A 444 -4.63 -11.11 4.58
C CYS A 444 -4.41 -10.99 3.06
N THR A 445 -4.08 -12.06 2.34
CA THR A 445 -3.92 -12.06 0.88
C THR A 445 -5.16 -12.54 0.15
N SER A 446 -6.12 -13.09 0.88
CA SER A 446 -7.39 -13.59 0.37
C SER A 446 -8.32 -12.45 -0.07
N ASP A 447 -9.30 -12.77 -0.92
CA ASP A 447 -10.35 -11.82 -1.30
C ASP A 447 -11.09 -11.27 -0.07
N LEU A 448 -11.49 -10.00 -0.11
CA LEU A 448 -12.22 -9.34 0.98
C LEU A 448 -13.53 -10.05 1.35
N ALA A 449 -14.17 -10.74 0.40
CA ALA A 449 -15.34 -11.55 0.68
C ALA A 449 -15.06 -12.70 1.67
N LEU A 450 -13.78 -13.12 1.79
CA LEU A 450 -13.31 -14.16 2.71
C LEU A 450 -12.71 -13.60 4.00
N TRP A 451 -12.75 -12.28 4.21
CA TRP A 451 -12.35 -11.66 5.48
C TRP A 451 -13.52 -11.67 6.48
N HIS A 452 -13.23 -11.44 7.75
CA HIS A 452 -14.24 -11.12 8.74
C HIS A 452 -14.87 -9.76 8.50
N HIS A 453 -16.17 -9.66 8.73
CA HIS A 453 -17.00 -8.47 8.51
C HIS A 453 -17.67 -8.03 9.83
N SER A 454 -17.35 -6.83 10.30
CA SER A 454 -17.92 -6.26 11.53
C SER A 454 -18.64 -4.94 11.23
N GLN A 455 -19.97 -4.92 11.36
CA GLN A 455 -20.81 -3.74 11.23
C GLN A 455 -21.56 -3.39 12.53
N ARG A 456 -22.20 -4.37 13.14
CA ARG A 456 -22.95 -4.22 14.39
C ARG A 456 -22.35 -5.02 15.55
N ASP A 457 -21.46 -5.95 15.24
CA ASP A 457 -20.79 -6.81 16.21
C ASP A 457 -19.27 -6.70 16.08
N ALA A 458 -18.63 -6.25 17.16
CA ALA A 458 -17.18 -6.10 17.24
C ALA A 458 -16.47 -7.31 17.89
N ARG A 459 -17.21 -8.33 18.39
CA ARG A 459 -16.63 -9.42 19.20
C ARG A 459 -15.57 -10.21 18.46
N LYS A 460 -15.71 -10.34 17.13
CA LYS A 460 -14.76 -11.05 16.27
C LYS A 460 -13.50 -10.25 15.92
N ILE A 461 -13.48 -8.95 16.20
CA ILE A 461 -12.29 -8.11 15.99
C ILE A 461 -11.22 -8.55 16.99
N ALA A 462 -10.11 -9.08 16.48
CA ALA A 462 -9.03 -9.63 17.31
C ALA A 462 -8.29 -8.54 18.10
N ASP A 463 -8.17 -7.32 17.55
CA ASP A 463 -7.53 -6.20 18.23
C ASP A 463 -8.41 -5.62 19.34
N PRO A 464 -8.02 -5.70 20.63
CA PRO A 464 -8.81 -5.16 21.72
C PRO A 464 -8.94 -3.63 21.68
N ILE A 465 -7.95 -2.91 21.11
CA ILE A 465 -7.98 -1.46 20.96
C ILE A 465 -9.08 -1.07 19.99
N LEU A 466 -9.08 -1.63 18.77
CA LEU A 466 -10.10 -1.33 17.78
C LEU A 466 -11.50 -1.75 18.27
N ARG A 467 -11.58 -2.89 18.96
CA ARG A 467 -12.84 -3.36 19.56
C ARG A 467 -13.41 -2.34 20.55
N SER A 468 -12.59 -1.75 21.40
CA SER A 468 -13.04 -0.75 22.37
C SER A 468 -13.46 0.58 21.75
N VAL A 469 -12.86 0.94 20.58
CA VAL A 469 -13.16 2.17 19.84
C VAL A 469 -14.31 1.98 18.85
N PHE A 470 -14.70 0.76 18.55
CA PHE A 470 -15.69 0.45 17.51
C PHE A 470 -16.99 1.24 17.62
N ASN A 471 -17.50 1.43 18.82
CA ASN A 471 -18.75 2.16 19.08
C ASN A 471 -18.58 3.68 19.27
N CYS A 472 -17.47 4.28 18.81
CA CYS A 472 -17.22 5.73 18.94
C CYS A 472 -18.15 6.61 18.06
N GLY A 473 -19.03 6.00 17.29
CA GLY A 473 -19.97 6.68 16.38
C GLY A 473 -19.35 7.07 15.02
N ALA A 474 -18.02 7.01 14.88
CA ALA A 474 -17.32 7.35 13.63
C ALA A 474 -16.97 6.14 12.77
N ILE A 475 -17.00 4.91 13.30
CA ILE A 475 -16.75 3.67 12.54
C ILE A 475 -18.11 3.15 12.02
N SER A 476 -18.19 2.89 10.71
CA SER A 476 -19.38 2.33 10.07
C SER A 476 -19.25 0.84 9.78
N PHE A 477 -18.04 0.39 9.42
CA PHE A 477 -17.76 -0.98 9.04
C PHE A 477 -16.29 -1.32 9.22
N VAL A 478 -15.96 -2.57 9.50
CA VAL A 478 -14.57 -3.06 9.56
C VAL A 478 -14.47 -4.41 8.85
N PHE A 479 -13.59 -4.50 7.85
CA PHE A 479 -13.07 -5.77 7.38
C PHE A 479 -11.78 -6.08 8.14
N HIS A 480 -11.61 -7.33 8.58
CA HIS A 480 -10.39 -7.69 9.28
C HIS A 480 -9.97 -9.13 9.01
N GLN A 481 -8.66 -9.36 8.98
CA GLN A 481 -8.10 -10.69 8.82
C GLN A 481 -6.68 -10.75 9.41
N LYS A 482 -6.22 -11.97 9.74
CA LYS A 482 -4.87 -12.27 10.20
C LYS A 482 -4.02 -12.88 9.10
N SER A 483 -2.71 -12.70 9.19
CA SER A 483 -1.76 -13.22 8.20
C SER A 483 -1.62 -14.76 8.24
N HIS A 484 -1.74 -15.37 9.41
CA HIS A 484 -1.62 -16.81 9.61
C HIS A 484 -2.14 -17.22 11.00
N ASN A 485 -2.36 -18.50 11.19
CA ASN A 485 -2.60 -19.10 12.48
C ASN A 485 -1.27 -19.38 13.18
N VAL A 486 -1.17 -19.11 14.48
CA VAL A 486 -0.03 -19.59 15.27
C VAL A 486 -0.20 -21.10 15.42
N GLU A 487 0.73 -21.89 14.90
CA GLU A 487 0.79 -23.30 15.25
C GLU A 487 1.13 -23.39 16.73
N VAL A 488 0.16 -23.79 17.54
CA VAL A 488 0.44 -24.18 18.92
C VAL A 488 1.32 -25.42 18.81
N PRO A 489 2.57 -25.41 19.34
CA PRO A 489 3.39 -26.61 19.30
C PRO A 489 2.60 -27.72 19.98
N LYS A 490 2.24 -28.77 19.24
CA LYS A 490 1.70 -29.98 19.83
C LYS A 490 2.74 -30.42 20.85
N LYS A 491 2.37 -30.44 22.14
CA LYS A 491 3.18 -31.09 23.17
C LYS A 491 3.52 -32.46 22.61
N LYS A 492 4.81 -32.75 22.40
CA LYS A 492 5.25 -34.10 22.16
C LYS A 492 4.68 -34.89 23.34
N LYS A 493 3.83 -35.87 23.06
CA LYS A 493 3.55 -36.92 24.04
C LYS A 493 4.91 -37.48 24.36
N GLU A 494 5.28 -37.42 25.63
CA GLU A 494 6.37 -38.20 26.19
C GLU A 494 6.02 -39.62 25.78
N GLU A 495 6.75 -40.20 24.86
CA GLU A 495 6.78 -41.62 24.61
C GLU A 495 7.48 -42.21 25.83
N ASP A 496 6.75 -43.10 26.50
CA ASP A 496 7.11 -43.79 27.70
C ASP A 496 8.56 -44.33 27.60
N ASP A 497 9.32 -44.12 28.69
CA ASP A 497 10.62 -44.72 28.92
C ASP A 497 10.56 -46.23 28.67
N GLU A 498 11.08 -46.71 27.54
CA GLU A 498 11.49 -48.10 27.43
C GLU A 498 12.70 -48.30 28.35
N GLU A 499 12.44 -49.02 29.44
CA GLU A 499 13.41 -49.49 30.40
C GLU A 499 14.60 -50.16 29.69
N TYR A 500 15.74 -49.51 29.75
CA TYR A 500 17.02 -50.10 29.32
C TYR A 500 17.34 -51.27 30.23
N LYS A 501 17.21 -52.53 29.76
CA LYS A 501 17.75 -53.74 30.36
C LYS A 501 19.21 -53.88 29.94
N PRO A 502 20.17 -53.94 30.90
CA PRO A 502 21.56 -54.25 30.57
C PRO A 502 21.67 -55.71 30.11
N CYS A 503 22.39 -55.93 29.04
CA CYS A 503 22.82 -57.30 28.63
C CYS A 503 23.78 -57.84 29.69
N GLU A 504 23.43 -58.99 30.31
CA GLU A 504 24.33 -59.79 31.12
C GLU A 504 25.39 -60.42 30.20
N ASP A 505 26.66 -60.18 30.52
CA ASP A 505 27.81 -60.84 29.88
C ASP A 505 27.79 -62.33 30.22
N GLU A 506 27.60 -63.20 29.23
CA GLU A 506 27.92 -64.62 29.32
C GLU A 506 29.43 -64.76 29.27
N GLU A 507 30.02 -65.02 30.45
CA GLU A 507 31.35 -65.66 30.56
C GLU A 507 31.26 -67.09 30.00
N GLY A 508 31.87 -67.29 28.87
CA GLY A 508 32.13 -68.64 28.29
C GLY A 508 33.53 -69.06 28.63
N GLU A 509 33.62 -70.06 29.48
CA GLU A 509 34.81 -70.87 29.67
C GLU A 509 35.13 -71.66 28.39
N ASP A 510 36.35 -71.65 28.01
CA ASP A 510 37.36 -72.64 27.55
C ASP A 510 38.28 -72.10 26.45
#